data_980ab1f71abf2bfde40c8e23c6e7f36b
#
_entry.id   980ab1f71abf2bfde40c8e23c6e7f36b
#
_cell.length_a   1.000
_cell.length_b   1.000
_cell.length_c   1.000
_cell.angle_alpha   90.00
_cell.angle_beta   90.00
_cell.angle_gamma   90.00
#
_symmetry.space_group_name_H-M   'P 1'
#
loop_
_entity.id
_entity.type
_entity.pdbx_description
1 polymer ?
#
loop_
_entity_poly.entity_id
_entity_poly.type
_entity_poly.pdbx_seq_one_letter_code
_entity_poly.pdbx_strand_id
1 'polypeptide(L)'
;CALPIFYHFLLGNPSNFMNNDPNNHPLPGNFLGTIYKGGIIVPVIQTLLLTVLALSIERYFALRSAFGKGSLAKFVANIKAALAAGDIKKAQEICDKQRGSVANVVTSTLRKYEEMEKNTSLPKEQKLLAIQKELEEATALEMPMMQQNLPIIATITTLGTLMGLLGTVIGMIRSFAALSAGGGADSMALSQGISEALIN
;
A
#
# COMPACT_ATOMS: atom_id res chain seq x y z
N CYS A 1 -14.70 -12.60 6.76
CA CYS A 1 -15.33 -13.96 6.89
C CYS A 1 -14.86 -14.97 5.85
N ALA A 2 -14.42 -14.58 4.65
CA ALA A 2 -13.98 -15.54 3.61
C ALA A 2 -12.59 -16.15 3.87
N LEU A 3 -11.68 -15.43 4.50
CA LEU A 3 -10.30 -15.84 4.70
C LEU A 3 -10.10 -17.04 5.65
N PRO A 4 -10.77 -17.13 6.81
CA PRO A 4 -10.73 -18.34 7.63
C PRO A 4 -11.26 -19.57 6.92
N ILE A 5 -12.29 -19.40 6.08
CA ILE A 5 -12.86 -20.49 5.25
C ILE A 5 -11.82 -20.92 4.21
N PHE A 6 -11.18 -19.97 3.51
CA PHE A 6 -10.12 -20.26 2.56
C PHE A 6 -8.94 -20.97 3.22
N TYR A 7 -8.52 -20.53 4.40
CA TYR A 7 -7.45 -21.13 5.18
C TYR A 7 -7.77 -22.59 5.52
N HIS A 8 -8.94 -22.87 6.07
CA HIS A 8 -9.33 -24.23 6.43
C HIS A 8 -9.64 -25.11 5.21
N PHE A 9 -10.26 -24.58 4.17
CA PHE A 9 -10.69 -25.36 3.02
C PHE A 9 -9.57 -25.67 2.04
N LEU A 10 -8.67 -24.70 1.81
CA LEU A 10 -7.57 -24.85 0.86
C LEU A 10 -6.30 -25.38 1.51
N LEU A 11 -5.85 -24.75 2.60
CA LEU A 11 -4.61 -25.09 3.28
C LEU A 11 -4.82 -26.30 4.20
N GLY A 12 -5.94 -26.38 4.90
CA GLY A 12 -6.32 -27.50 5.78
C GLY A 12 -6.92 -28.69 5.08
N ASN A 13 -6.88 -28.76 3.74
CA ASN A 13 -7.40 -29.91 3.00
C ASN A 13 -6.65 -31.18 3.41
N PRO A 14 -7.37 -32.27 3.75
CA PRO A 14 -6.77 -33.57 4.14
C PRO A 14 -5.72 -34.08 3.14
N SER A 15 -5.91 -33.81 1.84
CA SER A 15 -4.95 -34.23 0.80
C SER A 15 -3.55 -33.61 0.92
N ASN A 16 -3.38 -32.56 1.75
CA ASN A 16 -2.10 -31.91 1.97
C ASN A 16 -1.26 -32.58 3.06
N PHE A 17 -1.82 -33.57 3.76
CA PHE A 17 -1.23 -34.20 4.95
C PHE A 17 -1.07 -35.72 4.78
N MET A 18 -0.11 -36.29 5.53
CA MET A 18 0.08 -37.74 5.57
C MET A 18 -1.16 -38.42 6.14
N ASN A 19 -1.55 -39.53 5.53
CA ASN A 19 -2.74 -40.32 5.86
C ASN A 19 -4.07 -39.55 5.75
N ASN A 20 -4.11 -38.44 4.96
CA ASN A 20 -5.28 -37.57 4.83
C ASN A 20 -5.79 -37.03 6.18
N ASP A 21 -4.94 -36.84 7.17
CA ASP A 21 -5.28 -36.28 8.47
C ASP A 21 -4.57 -34.93 8.67
N PRO A 22 -5.33 -33.82 8.79
CA PRO A 22 -4.76 -32.49 9.02
C PRO A 22 -3.93 -32.36 10.32
N ASN A 23 -4.07 -33.30 11.26
CA ASN A 23 -3.26 -33.34 12.48
C ASN A 23 -1.87 -33.91 12.24
N ASN A 24 -1.68 -34.69 11.20
CA ASN A 24 -0.38 -35.27 10.83
C ASN A 24 0.57 -34.27 10.16
N HIS A 25 1.80 -34.72 9.90
CA HIS A 25 2.77 -33.92 9.17
C HIS A 25 2.31 -33.64 7.73
N PRO A 26 2.62 -32.44 7.17
CA PRO A 26 2.36 -32.16 5.77
C PRO A 26 3.16 -33.12 4.88
N LEU A 27 2.64 -33.41 3.69
CA LEU A 27 3.35 -34.20 2.70
C LEU A 27 4.69 -33.53 2.35
N PRO A 28 5.80 -34.27 2.20
CA PRO A 28 7.08 -33.70 1.81
C PRO A 28 6.96 -32.86 0.53
N GLY A 29 7.35 -31.57 0.60
CA GLY A 29 7.24 -30.66 -0.53
C GLY A 29 5.88 -29.97 -0.72
N ASN A 30 4.88 -30.25 0.13
CA ASN A 30 3.58 -29.57 0.06
C ASN A 30 3.60 -28.27 0.89
N PHE A 31 3.77 -27.15 0.19
CA PHE A 31 3.78 -25.80 0.81
C PHE A 31 2.47 -25.45 1.52
N LEU A 32 1.32 -25.89 0.99
CA LEU A 32 0.01 -25.55 1.55
C LEU A 32 -0.18 -26.18 2.94
N GLY A 33 0.15 -27.46 3.08
CA GLY A 33 0.13 -28.15 4.37
C GLY A 33 1.12 -27.57 5.36
N THR A 34 2.32 -27.17 4.90
CA THR A 34 3.34 -26.54 5.74
C THR A 34 2.82 -25.21 6.30
N ILE A 35 2.27 -24.35 5.45
CA ILE A 35 1.70 -23.05 5.88
C ILE A 35 0.53 -23.24 6.87
N TYR A 36 -0.29 -24.27 6.68
CA TYR A 36 -1.38 -24.58 7.62
C TYR A 36 -0.88 -24.88 9.05
N LYS A 37 0.30 -25.51 9.16
CA LYS A 37 0.93 -25.83 10.46
C LYS A 37 1.49 -24.62 11.21
N GLY A 38 1.56 -23.44 10.60
CA GLY A 38 1.93 -22.19 11.28
C GLY A 38 0.88 -21.66 12.28
N GLY A 39 -0.25 -22.37 12.45
CA GLY A 39 -1.22 -22.10 13.50
C GLY A 39 -2.12 -20.88 13.24
N ILE A 40 -2.68 -20.32 14.33
CA ILE A 40 -3.71 -19.28 14.27
C ILE A 40 -3.19 -17.91 13.77
N ILE A 41 -1.90 -17.67 13.83
CA ILE A 41 -1.28 -16.40 13.40
C ILE A 41 -1.23 -16.30 11.88
N VAL A 42 -1.05 -17.42 11.17
CA VAL A 42 -0.95 -17.45 9.70
C VAL A 42 -2.15 -16.82 9.00
N PRO A 43 -3.42 -17.14 9.31
CA PRO A 43 -4.57 -16.49 8.69
C PRO A 43 -4.57 -14.96 8.89
N VAL A 44 -4.08 -14.47 10.04
CA VAL A 44 -3.99 -13.03 10.33
C VAL A 44 -2.95 -12.39 9.41
N ILE A 45 -1.75 -12.97 9.30
CA ILE A 45 -0.69 -12.47 8.42
C ILE A 45 -1.15 -12.50 6.95
N GLN A 46 -1.82 -13.57 6.52
CA GLN A 46 -2.37 -13.67 5.16
C GLN A 46 -3.42 -12.58 4.90
N THR A 47 -4.26 -12.26 5.88
CA THR A 47 -5.24 -11.17 5.77
C THR A 47 -4.54 -9.82 5.58
N LEU A 48 -3.52 -9.53 6.39
CA LEU A 48 -2.72 -8.32 6.28
C LEU A 48 -2.02 -8.22 4.91
N LEU A 49 -1.43 -9.32 4.44
CA LEU A 49 -0.79 -9.38 3.12
C LEU A 49 -1.77 -9.06 1.99
N LEU A 50 -2.94 -9.70 1.97
CA LEU A 50 -3.94 -9.46 0.94
C LEU A 50 -4.49 -8.03 0.99
N THR A 51 -4.65 -7.46 2.19
CA THR A 51 -5.07 -6.06 2.35
C THR A 51 -4.02 -5.10 1.79
N VAL A 52 -2.72 -5.32 2.09
CA VAL A 52 -1.64 -4.50 1.54
C VAL A 52 -1.58 -4.60 0.02
N LEU A 53 -1.72 -5.81 -0.54
CA LEU A 53 -1.74 -6.00 -1.99
C LEU A 53 -2.92 -5.27 -2.65
N ALA A 54 -4.12 -5.38 -2.08
CA ALA A 54 -5.30 -4.69 -2.58
C ALA A 54 -5.13 -3.16 -2.55
N LEU A 55 -4.66 -2.61 -1.43
CA LEU A 55 -4.38 -1.19 -1.28
C LEU A 55 -3.24 -0.72 -2.21
N SER A 56 -2.22 -1.54 -2.42
CA SER A 56 -1.11 -1.22 -3.32
C SER A 56 -1.57 -1.15 -4.78
N ILE A 57 -2.42 -2.07 -5.21
CA ILE A 57 -3.03 -2.08 -6.54
C ILE A 57 -3.92 -0.85 -6.72
N GLU A 58 -4.77 -0.55 -5.74
CA GLU A 58 -5.61 0.65 -5.75
C GLU A 58 -4.76 1.92 -5.86
N ARG A 59 -3.69 2.04 -5.08
CA ARG A 59 -2.75 3.18 -5.14
C ARG A 59 -2.03 3.28 -6.48
N TYR A 60 -1.63 2.17 -7.04
CA TYR A 60 -1.00 2.17 -8.37
C TYR A 60 -1.93 2.78 -9.44
N PHE A 61 -3.20 2.40 -9.46
CA PHE A 61 -4.17 2.97 -10.40
C PHE A 61 -4.50 4.44 -10.09
N ALA A 62 -4.64 4.80 -8.81
CA ALA A 62 -4.91 6.18 -8.40
C ALA A 62 -3.75 7.12 -8.78
N LEU A 63 -2.51 6.73 -8.50
CA LEU A 63 -1.33 7.51 -8.87
C LEU A 63 -1.18 7.61 -10.39
N ARG A 64 -1.41 6.52 -11.12
CA ARG A 64 -1.38 6.55 -12.59
C ARG A 64 -2.42 7.52 -13.16
N SER A 65 -3.60 7.60 -12.56
CA SER A 65 -4.63 8.58 -12.93
C SER A 65 -4.21 10.01 -12.57
N ALA A 66 -3.56 10.20 -11.41
CA ALA A 66 -3.09 11.52 -10.96
C ALA A 66 -1.96 12.10 -11.84
N PHE A 67 -1.12 11.26 -12.44
CA PHE A 67 -0.12 11.70 -13.44
C PHE A 67 -0.74 12.19 -14.75
N GLY A 68 -2.00 11.86 -15.02
CA GLY A 68 -2.71 12.27 -16.23
C GLY A 68 -2.29 11.51 -17.48
N LYS A 69 -2.54 12.11 -18.66
CA LYS A 69 -2.30 11.48 -19.96
C LYS A 69 -0.96 11.91 -20.53
N GLY A 70 -0.03 10.97 -20.71
CA GLY A 70 1.24 11.23 -21.38
C GLY A 70 2.43 11.45 -20.43
N SER A 71 3.51 12.02 -20.98
CA SER A 71 4.76 12.25 -20.24
C SER A 71 4.73 13.58 -19.52
N LEU A 72 4.89 13.55 -18.20
CA LEU A 72 4.95 14.74 -17.35
C LEU A 72 6.09 15.69 -17.77
N ALA A 73 7.24 15.15 -18.20
CA ALA A 73 8.36 15.97 -18.66
C ALA A 73 8.01 16.77 -19.93
N LYS A 74 7.31 16.14 -20.89
CA LYS A 74 6.82 16.84 -22.09
C LYS A 74 5.74 17.87 -21.75
N PHE A 75 4.86 17.56 -20.83
CA PHE A 75 3.84 18.49 -20.35
C PHE A 75 4.48 19.75 -19.75
N VAL A 76 5.44 19.61 -18.84
CA VAL A 76 6.15 20.75 -18.23
C VAL A 76 6.91 21.56 -19.26
N ALA A 77 7.57 20.92 -20.23
CA ALA A 77 8.26 21.63 -21.31
C ALA A 77 7.30 22.43 -22.19
N ASN A 78 6.15 21.85 -22.55
CA ASN A 78 5.14 22.53 -23.37
C ASN A 78 4.49 23.70 -22.61
N ILE A 79 4.21 23.57 -21.32
CA ILE A 79 3.69 24.67 -20.49
C ILE A 79 4.71 25.80 -20.42
N LYS A 80 5.99 25.50 -20.17
CA LYS A 80 7.06 26.51 -20.16
C LYS A 80 7.18 27.24 -21.49
N ALA A 81 7.09 26.53 -22.61
CA ALA A 81 7.14 27.13 -23.93
C ALA A 81 5.92 28.04 -24.21
N ALA A 82 4.71 27.61 -23.82
CA ALA A 82 3.49 28.40 -23.98
C ALA A 82 3.55 29.68 -23.14
N LEU A 83 4.01 29.58 -21.88
CA LEU A 83 4.15 30.73 -20.98
C LEU A 83 5.23 31.72 -21.46
N ALA A 84 6.36 31.20 -21.98
CA ALA A 84 7.40 32.05 -22.56
C ALA A 84 6.93 32.82 -23.80
N ALA A 85 5.97 32.25 -24.56
CA ALA A 85 5.33 32.91 -25.69
C ALA A 85 4.17 33.87 -25.28
N GLY A 86 3.82 33.94 -23.98
CA GLY A 86 2.68 34.74 -23.48
C GLY A 86 1.30 34.16 -23.84
N ASP A 87 1.24 32.91 -24.33
CA ASP A 87 -0.01 32.26 -24.76
C ASP A 87 -0.64 31.44 -23.63
N ILE A 88 -1.39 32.15 -22.76
CA ILE A 88 -2.05 31.54 -21.60
C ILE A 88 -3.15 30.57 -22.03
N LYS A 89 -3.88 30.90 -23.14
CA LYS A 89 -4.96 30.03 -23.65
C LYS A 89 -4.40 28.66 -24.06
N LYS A 90 -3.28 28.67 -24.77
CA LYS A 90 -2.57 27.45 -25.16
C LYS A 90 -2.07 26.66 -23.94
N ALA A 91 -1.58 27.33 -22.92
CA ALA A 91 -1.19 26.69 -21.66
C ALA A 91 -2.39 25.99 -20.99
N GLN A 92 -3.56 26.61 -20.96
CA GLN A 92 -4.81 26.00 -20.45
C GLN A 92 -5.24 24.78 -21.27
N GLU A 93 -5.21 24.86 -22.61
CA GLU A 93 -5.52 23.71 -23.47
C GLU A 93 -4.57 22.53 -23.25
N ILE A 94 -3.29 22.80 -22.98
CA ILE A 94 -2.31 21.75 -22.65
C ILE A 94 -2.66 21.09 -21.31
N CYS A 95 -3.08 21.86 -20.32
CA CYS A 95 -3.56 21.34 -19.03
C CYS A 95 -4.82 20.46 -19.19
N ASP A 96 -5.80 20.92 -19.97
CA ASP A 96 -7.04 20.17 -20.23
C ASP A 96 -6.81 18.84 -20.95
N LYS A 97 -5.79 18.77 -21.81
CA LYS A 97 -5.37 17.54 -22.49
C LYS A 97 -4.62 16.58 -21.56
N GLN A 98 -3.75 17.13 -20.71
CA GLN A 98 -2.94 16.33 -19.78
C GLN A 98 -3.80 15.69 -18.72
N ARG A 99 -4.69 16.45 -18.10
CA ARG A 99 -5.47 16.05 -16.92
C ARG A 99 -4.59 15.55 -15.76
N GLY A 100 -5.17 15.34 -14.60
CA GLY A 100 -4.47 14.87 -13.41
C GLY A 100 -4.02 16.00 -12.49
N SER A 101 -3.49 15.65 -11.32
CA SER A 101 -3.23 16.57 -10.22
C SER A 101 -2.28 17.71 -10.57
N VAL A 102 -1.22 17.42 -11.34
CA VAL A 102 -0.27 18.46 -11.76
C VAL A 102 -0.93 19.46 -12.71
N ALA A 103 -1.76 18.98 -13.64
CA ALA A 103 -2.49 19.85 -14.54
C ALA A 103 -3.50 20.72 -13.79
N ASN A 104 -4.19 20.19 -12.77
CA ASN A 104 -5.11 20.93 -11.92
C ASN A 104 -4.41 22.08 -11.19
N VAL A 105 -3.27 21.81 -10.55
CA VAL A 105 -2.46 22.84 -9.86
C VAL A 105 -2.04 23.94 -10.84
N VAL A 106 -1.53 23.57 -12.01
CA VAL A 106 -1.13 24.54 -13.04
C VAL A 106 -2.33 25.35 -13.52
N THR A 107 -3.49 24.72 -13.73
CA THR A 107 -4.72 25.41 -14.17
C THR A 107 -5.20 26.44 -13.14
N SER A 108 -5.22 26.08 -11.84
CA SER A 108 -5.58 27.03 -10.77
C SER A 108 -4.62 28.21 -10.73
N THR A 109 -3.33 27.95 -10.83
CA THR A 109 -2.29 28.99 -10.86
C THR A 109 -2.43 29.91 -12.09
N LEU A 110 -2.72 29.36 -13.28
CA LEU A 110 -2.95 30.15 -14.49
C LEU A 110 -4.18 31.04 -14.38
N ARG A 111 -5.28 30.53 -13.80
CA ARG A 111 -6.47 31.36 -13.53
C ARG A 111 -6.16 32.53 -12.60
N LYS A 112 -5.37 32.26 -11.55
CA LYS A 112 -4.95 33.33 -10.63
C LYS A 112 -4.04 34.34 -11.32
N TYR A 113 -3.16 33.89 -12.21
CA TYR A 113 -2.33 34.76 -13.03
C TYR A 113 -3.19 35.71 -13.90
N GLU A 114 -4.17 35.19 -14.62
CA GLU A 114 -5.10 36.02 -15.44
C GLU A 114 -5.88 37.04 -14.61
N GLU A 115 -6.32 36.64 -13.40
CA GLU A 115 -7.00 37.52 -12.46
C GLU A 115 -6.10 38.69 -12.03
N MET A 116 -4.83 38.34 -11.68
CA MET A 116 -3.87 39.35 -11.24
C MET A 116 -3.39 40.23 -12.39
N GLU A 117 -3.35 39.75 -13.62
CA GLU A 117 -3.03 40.55 -14.79
C GLU A 117 -4.07 41.65 -15.04
N LYS A 118 -5.36 41.32 -14.92
CA LYS A 118 -6.48 42.24 -15.05
C LYS A 118 -6.58 43.25 -13.92
N ASN A 119 -6.01 42.94 -12.76
CA ASN A 119 -6.06 43.83 -11.60
C ASN A 119 -4.95 44.89 -11.68
N THR A 120 -5.28 46.09 -12.03
CA THR A 120 -4.33 47.22 -12.14
C THR A 120 -4.02 47.91 -10.83
N SER A 121 -4.76 47.62 -9.74
CA SER A 121 -4.62 48.30 -8.45
C SER A 121 -3.49 47.75 -7.56
N LEU A 122 -3.02 46.53 -7.82
CA LEU A 122 -2.01 45.88 -7.00
C LEU A 122 -0.59 46.05 -7.57
N PRO A 123 0.42 46.29 -6.72
CA PRO A 123 1.82 46.30 -7.12
C PRO A 123 2.27 44.89 -7.54
N LYS A 124 3.30 44.83 -8.42
CA LYS A 124 3.81 43.61 -8.99
C LYS A 124 4.18 42.54 -7.94
N GLU A 125 4.78 42.96 -6.84
CA GLU A 125 5.18 42.06 -5.75
C GLU A 125 3.98 41.36 -5.10
N GLN A 126 2.89 42.09 -4.86
CA GLN A 126 1.69 41.52 -4.27
C GLN A 126 0.97 40.57 -5.25
N LYS A 127 1.02 40.85 -6.54
CA LYS A 127 0.50 39.94 -7.57
C LYS A 127 1.26 38.62 -7.58
N LEU A 128 2.60 38.68 -7.52
CA LEU A 128 3.44 37.47 -7.46
C LEU A 128 3.18 36.67 -6.19
N LEU A 129 3.04 37.34 -5.04
CA LEU A 129 2.72 36.67 -3.79
C LEU A 129 1.34 35.98 -3.84
N ALA A 130 0.33 36.62 -4.46
CA ALA A 130 -1.00 36.03 -4.63
C ALA A 130 -0.98 34.80 -5.53
N ILE A 131 -0.18 34.81 -6.60
CA ILE A 131 -0.02 33.67 -7.50
C ILE A 131 0.70 32.53 -6.80
N GLN A 132 1.76 32.85 -6.03
CA GLN A 132 2.49 31.84 -5.27
C GLN A 132 1.61 31.20 -4.20
N LYS A 133 0.81 32.00 -3.50
CA LYS A 133 -0.14 31.49 -2.51
C LYS A 133 -1.17 30.55 -3.14
N GLU A 134 -1.72 30.89 -4.31
CA GLU A 134 -2.64 30.01 -5.05
C GLU A 134 -1.98 28.68 -5.44
N LEU A 135 -0.72 28.73 -5.87
CA LEU A 135 0.05 27.53 -6.18
C LEU A 135 0.21 26.61 -4.97
N GLU A 136 0.51 27.21 -3.81
CA GLU A 136 0.66 26.48 -2.55
C GLU A 136 -0.69 25.88 -2.10
N GLU A 137 -1.77 26.65 -2.16
CA GLU A 137 -3.13 26.21 -1.81
C GLU A 137 -3.61 25.09 -2.76
N ALA A 138 -3.47 25.25 -4.06
CA ALA A 138 -3.82 24.22 -5.04
C ALA A 138 -3.00 22.93 -4.84
N THR A 139 -1.71 23.05 -4.53
CA THR A 139 -0.86 21.90 -4.22
C THR A 139 -1.31 21.21 -2.93
N ALA A 140 -1.65 21.97 -1.89
CA ALA A 140 -2.12 21.45 -0.62
C ALA A 140 -3.48 20.71 -0.76
N LEU A 141 -4.32 21.10 -1.71
CA LEU A 141 -5.58 20.42 -2.00
C LEU A 141 -5.38 19.09 -2.77
N GLU A 142 -4.42 19.02 -3.69
CA GLU A 142 -4.15 17.83 -4.49
C GLU A 142 -3.30 16.79 -3.72
N MET A 143 -2.43 17.22 -2.80
CA MET A 143 -1.52 16.37 -2.05
C MET A 143 -2.23 15.26 -1.24
N PRO A 144 -3.33 15.53 -0.51
CA PRO A 144 -4.02 14.49 0.26
C PRO A 144 -4.55 13.35 -0.61
N MET A 145 -5.02 13.64 -1.82
CA MET A 145 -5.47 12.61 -2.76
C MET A 145 -4.33 11.67 -3.18
N MET A 146 -3.13 12.20 -3.34
CA MET A 146 -1.95 11.42 -3.70
C MET A 146 -1.42 10.60 -2.51
N GLN A 147 -1.53 11.13 -1.29
CA GLN A 147 -1.03 10.49 -0.07
C GLN A 147 -2.05 9.58 0.62
N GLN A 148 -3.30 9.59 0.18
CA GLN A 148 -4.36 8.76 0.74
C GLN A 148 -3.94 7.29 0.80
N ASN A 149 -4.25 6.60 1.91
CA ASN A 149 -3.93 5.19 2.18
C ASN A 149 -2.43 4.82 2.29
N LEU A 150 -1.47 5.69 1.96
CA LEU A 150 -0.05 5.39 2.13
C LEU A 150 0.34 5.16 3.61
N PRO A 151 -0.11 5.99 4.57
CA PRO A 151 0.15 5.74 5.99
C PRO A 151 -0.46 4.42 6.48
N ILE A 152 -1.63 4.05 5.95
CA ILE A 152 -2.30 2.79 6.29
C ILE A 152 -1.47 1.60 5.81
N ILE A 153 -0.97 1.63 4.57
CA ILE A 153 -0.08 0.59 4.01
C ILE A 153 1.17 0.44 4.88
N ALA A 154 1.82 1.55 5.26
CA ALA A 154 2.99 1.53 6.12
C ALA A 154 2.68 0.90 7.50
N THR A 155 1.56 1.27 8.10
CA THR A 155 1.13 0.72 9.40
C THR A 155 0.85 -0.77 9.31
N ILE A 156 0.13 -1.24 8.28
CA ILE A 156 -0.18 -2.66 8.08
C ILE A 156 1.11 -3.46 7.85
N THR A 157 2.07 -2.91 7.11
CA THR A 157 3.37 -3.56 6.89
C THR A 157 4.12 -3.77 8.21
N THR A 158 4.15 -2.76 9.07
CA THR A 158 4.75 -2.87 10.42
C THR A 158 4.00 -3.89 11.28
N LEU A 159 2.67 -3.86 11.27
CA LEU A 159 1.85 -4.84 11.98
C LEU A 159 2.11 -6.27 11.50
N GLY A 160 2.27 -6.48 10.18
CA GLY A 160 2.60 -7.79 9.63
C GLY A 160 3.90 -8.35 10.21
N THR A 161 4.95 -7.54 10.29
CA THR A 161 6.23 -7.92 10.89
C THR A 161 6.09 -8.27 12.37
N LEU A 162 5.34 -7.44 13.14
CA LEU A 162 5.11 -7.69 14.56
C LEU A 162 4.27 -8.95 14.80
N MET A 163 3.28 -9.22 13.94
CA MET A 163 2.49 -10.45 14.02
C MET A 163 3.31 -11.70 13.70
N GLY A 164 4.23 -11.62 12.72
CA GLY A 164 5.19 -12.70 12.47
C GLY A 164 6.06 -12.98 13.69
N LEU A 165 6.63 -11.94 14.31
CA LEU A 165 7.41 -12.08 15.54
C LEU A 165 6.59 -12.69 16.68
N LEU A 166 5.33 -12.24 16.85
CA LEU A 166 4.43 -12.82 17.86
C LEU A 166 4.18 -14.31 17.60
N GLY A 167 4.05 -14.71 16.33
CA GLY A 167 3.91 -16.12 15.94
C GLY A 167 5.10 -16.96 16.35
N THR A 168 6.32 -16.48 16.13
CA THR A 168 7.55 -17.19 16.58
C THR A 168 7.59 -17.34 18.09
N VAL A 169 7.23 -16.29 18.84
CA VAL A 169 7.21 -16.34 20.31
C VAL A 169 6.18 -17.35 20.82
N ILE A 170 4.95 -17.36 20.26
CA ILE A 170 3.90 -18.30 20.65
C ILE A 170 4.34 -19.75 20.34
N GLY A 171 4.92 -20.00 19.17
CA GLY A 171 5.41 -21.32 18.80
C GLY A 171 6.50 -21.81 19.75
N MET A 172 7.44 -20.95 20.14
CA MET A 172 8.48 -21.30 21.12
C MET A 172 7.90 -21.56 22.52
N ILE A 173 6.93 -20.76 22.97
CA ILE A 173 6.25 -21.02 24.26
C ILE A 173 5.59 -22.39 24.27
N ARG A 174 4.90 -22.77 23.20
CA ARG A 174 4.30 -24.11 23.06
C ARG A 174 5.33 -25.23 23.10
N SER A 175 6.47 -25.03 22.42
CA SER A 175 7.58 -25.99 22.43
C SER A 175 8.13 -26.23 23.84
N PHE A 176 8.38 -25.16 24.60
CA PHE A 176 8.87 -25.28 25.98
C PHE A 176 7.83 -25.83 26.94
N ALA A 177 6.55 -25.48 26.75
CA ALA A 177 5.44 -26.03 27.54
C ALA A 177 5.34 -27.57 27.35
N ALA A 178 5.48 -28.07 26.13
CA ALA A 178 5.50 -29.49 25.82
C ALA A 178 6.70 -30.20 26.47
N LEU A 179 7.87 -29.56 26.44
CA LEU A 179 9.07 -30.11 27.08
C LEU A 179 8.93 -30.22 28.61
N SER A 180 8.31 -29.21 29.24
CA SER A 180 8.11 -29.18 30.70
C SER A 180 7.04 -30.17 31.19
N ALA A 181 5.97 -30.38 30.40
CA ALA A 181 4.88 -31.28 30.76
C ALA A 181 5.20 -32.77 30.58
N GLY A 182 6.01 -33.11 29.60
CA GLY A 182 6.28 -34.50 29.20
C GLY A 182 7.54 -35.15 29.82
N GLY A 183 8.25 -34.50 30.73
CA GLY A 183 9.49 -35.06 31.31
C GLY A 183 10.54 -35.45 30.27
N GLY A 184 10.56 -34.79 29.11
CA GLY A 184 11.48 -35.07 28.00
C GLY A 184 10.97 -36.10 26.97
N ALA A 185 9.76 -36.63 27.15
CA ALA A 185 9.25 -37.75 26.33
C ALA A 185 8.45 -37.31 25.08
N ASP A 186 7.90 -36.12 25.04
CA ASP A 186 7.07 -35.69 23.90
C ASP A 186 7.86 -34.87 22.84
N SER A 187 8.77 -35.58 22.16
CA SER A 187 9.57 -35.00 21.07
C SER A 187 8.71 -34.54 19.87
N MET A 188 7.50 -35.09 19.70
CA MET A 188 6.60 -34.75 18.63
C MET A 188 5.96 -33.37 18.90
N ALA A 189 5.47 -33.12 20.10
CA ALA A 189 4.89 -31.82 20.47
C ALA A 189 5.94 -30.69 20.46
N LEU A 190 7.19 -31.01 20.90
CA LEU A 190 8.33 -30.10 20.81
C LEU A 190 8.64 -29.74 19.34
N SER A 191 8.74 -30.72 18.47
CA SER A 191 8.99 -30.54 17.04
C SER A 191 7.88 -29.73 16.36
N GLN A 192 6.63 -29.98 16.74
CA GLN A 192 5.47 -29.23 16.20
C GLN A 192 5.51 -27.76 16.59
N GLY A 193 5.79 -27.42 17.84
CA GLY A 193 5.89 -26.03 18.29
C GLY A 193 7.06 -25.28 17.64
N ILE A 194 8.22 -25.94 17.45
CA ILE A 194 9.34 -25.35 16.71
C ILE A 194 8.96 -25.14 15.24
N SER A 195 8.31 -26.12 14.60
CA SER A 195 7.84 -26.00 13.22
C SER A 195 6.85 -24.83 13.06
N GLU A 196 5.89 -24.68 13.99
CA GLU A 196 4.96 -23.56 14.02
C GLU A 196 5.70 -22.21 14.11
N ALA A 197 6.71 -22.12 14.98
CA ALA A 197 7.51 -20.92 15.15
C ALA A 197 8.32 -20.53 13.90
N LEU A 198 8.78 -21.51 13.11
CA LEU A 198 9.59 -21.27 11.91
C LEU A 198 8.75 -20.92 10.67
N ILE A 199 7.44 -21.21 10.69
CA ILE A 199 6.53 -20.96 9.56
C ILE A 199 5.94 -19.54 9.64
N ASN A 200 5.81 -18.95 10.82
CA ASN A 200 5.30 -17.60 11.04
C ASN A 200 6.35 -16.53 10.74
#